data_7eb58bc719f9078364e6571fefdae6b2
#
_entry.id   7eb58bc719f9078364e6571fefdae6b2
#
_cell.length_a   1.000
_cell.length_b   1.000
_cell.length_c   1.000
_cell.angle_alpha   90.00
_cell.angle_beta   90.00
_cell.angle_gamma   90.00
#
_symmetry.space_group_name_H-M   'P 1'
#
loop_
_entity.id
_entity.type
_entity.pdbx_description
1 polymer ?
#
loop_
_entity_poly.entity_id
_entity_poly.type
_entity_poly.pdbx_seq_one_letter_code
_entity_poly.pdbx_strand_id
1 'polypeptide(L)'
;MYKRQVLQRFREYDEDRSKNERIFEFTTSSNNRDGLAVRAAAEELLNREEEKKILILLSDGKPYDVVVNRPNARNPRPYEGTYAIRDTGTAVRWLRNMGVAVLGVFAGEERELEAEKKIFGKDFAYIRQISNFSAVVGRYLMKQLEDWD
;
A
#
# COMPACT_ATOMS: atom_id res chain seq x y z
N MET A 1 -24.62 2.43 10.07
CA MET A 1 -24.08 1.25 9.42
C MET A 1 -22.59 1.47 9.21
N TYR A 2 -21.73 0.81 9.97
CA TYR A 2 -20.27 0.94 9.81
C TYR A 2 -19.88 0.20 8.53
N LYS A 3 -19.37 0.92 7.52
CA LYS A 3 -18.73 0.28 6.38
C LYS A 3 -17.42 -0.33 6.89
N ARG A 4 -17.34 -1.64 6.93
CA ARG A 4 -16.08 -2.35 7.17
C ARG A 4 -15.21 -2.21 5.91
N GLN A 5 -13.93 -1.90 6.09
CA GLN A 5 -12.99 -2.00 4.99
C GLN A 5 -12.89 -3.46 4.58
N VAL A 6 -12.90 -3.72 3.28
CA VAL A 6 -12.77 -5.06 2.71
C VAL A 6 -11.39 -5.16 2.09
N LEU A 7 -10.58 -6.11 2.59
CA LEU A 7 -9.37 -6.53 1.93
C LEU A 7 -9.74 -7.67 0.96
N GLN A 8 -9.61 -7.40 -0.33
CA GLN A 8 -9.86 -8.38 -1.37
C GLN A 8 -8.53 -9.03 -1.77
N ARG A 9 -8.43 -10.36 -1.66
CA ARG A 9 -7.27 -11.12 -2.06
C ARG A 9 -7.58 -11.85 -3.37
N PHE A 10 -6.77 -11.65 -4.38
CA PHE A 10 -6.93 -12.38 -5.62
C PHE A 10 -6.08 -13.66 -5.66
N ARG A 11 -4.98 -13.70 -4.89
CA ARG A 11 -4.12 -14.89 -4.75
C ARG A 11 -3.42 -14.91 -3.39
N GLU A 12 -3.33 -16.08 -2.80
CA GLU A 12 -2.52 -16.35 -1.62
C GLU A 12 -1.05 -16.65 -2.03
N TYR A 13 -0.13 -16.62 -1.06
CA TYR A 13 1.30 -16.82 -1.32
C TYR A 13 1.62 -18.15 -1.99
N ASP A 14 0.97 -19.23 -1.56
CA ASP A 14 1.25 -20.58 -2.00
C ASP A 14 0.23 -21.11 -3.03
N GLU A 15 -0.66 -20.24 -3.53
CA GLU A 15 -1.61 -20.60 -4.59
C GLU A 15 -0.95 -20.65 -5.97
N ASP A 16 -1.47 -21.53 -6.84
CA ASP A 16 -1.03 -21.68 -8.21
C ASP A 16 -1.23 -20.41 -9.03
N ARG A 17 -0.32 -20.18 -9.99
CA ARG A 17 -0.35 -19.00 -10.87
C ARG A 17 -1.59 -18.88 -11.73
N SER A 18 -2.33 -19.98 -11.98
CA SER A 18 -3.61 -19.94 -12.69
C SER A 18 -4.65 -19.06 -12.00
N LYS A 19 -4.46 -18.77 -10.71
CA LYS A 19 -5.35 -17.87 -9.95
C LYS A 19 -5.10 -16.37 -10.19
N ASN A 20 -4.08 -16.01 -10.98
CA ASN A 20 -3.76 -14.60 -11.26
C ASN A 20 -4.92 -13.86 -11.95
N GLU A 21 -5.73 -14.55 -12.74
CA GLU A 21 -6.88 -13.93 -13.44
C GLU A 21 -7.96 -13.42 -12.49
N ARG A 22 -8.01 -13.88 -11.25
CA ARG A 22 -8.93 -13.37 -10.23
C ARG A 22 -8.81 -11.87 -9.98
N ILE A 23 -7.68 -11.24 -10.33
CA ILE A 23 -7.52 -9.79 -10.22
C ILE A 23 -8.56 -9.03 -11.03
N PHE A 24 -9.08 -9.61 -12.11
CA PHE A 24 -10.11 -9.00 -12.96
C PHE A 24 -11.53 -9.18 -12.43
N GLU A 25 -11.73 -9.97 -11.38
CA GLU A 25 -13.02 -10.19 -10.74
C GLU A 25 -13.36 -9.08 -9.73
N PHE A 26 -12.37 -8.27 -9.33
CA PHE A 26 -12.55 -7.24 -8.33
C PHE A 26 -13.08 -5.95 -8.94
N THR A 27 -13.99 -5.33 -8.19
CA THR A 27 -14.53 -4.02 -8.52
C THR A 27 -14.01 -2.97 -7.53
N THR A 28 -13.82 -1.76 -8.03
CA THR A 28 -13.39 -0.64 -7.19
C THR A 28 -14.51 -0.20 -6.25
N SER A 29 -14.13 0.25 -5.04
CA SER A 29 -15.04 0.92 -4.11
C SER A 29 -14.47 2.29 -3.71
N SER A 30 -15.34 3.19 -3.28
CA SER A 30 -15.11 4.64 -3.28
C SER A 30 -14.18 5.20 -2.19
N ASN A 31 -13.73 4.43 -1.21
CA ASN A 31 -12.96 4.92 -0.08
C ASN A 31 -11.82 3.97 0.26
N ASN A 32 -10.64 4.52 0.60
CA ASN A 32 -9.47 3.74 0.94
C ASN A 32 -8.84 4.21 2.26
N ARG A 33 -8.49 3.25 3.12
CA ARG A 33 -7.69 3.47 4.34
C ARG A 33 -6.37 2.76 4.19
N ASP A 34 -5.47 3.37 3.45
CA ASP A 34 -4.19 2.75 3.06
C ASP A 34 -3.35 2.32 4.26
N GLY A 35 -3.31 3.14 5.33
CA GLY A 35 -2.61 2.75 6.54
C GLY A 35 -3.14 1.46 7.18
N LEU A 36 -4.45 1.21 7.11
CA LEU A 36 -5.04 -0.04 7.59
C LEU A 36 -4.75 -1.20 6.64
N ALA A 37 -4.84 -0.97 5.33
CA ALA A 37 -4.51 -1.97 4.30
C ALA A 37 -3.05 -2.41 4.40
N VAL A 38 -2.13 -1.46 4.56
CA VAL A 38 -0.69 -1.73 4.77
C VAL A 38 -0.47 -2.60 6.01
N ARG A 39 -1.12 -2.29 7.14
CA ARG A 39 -0.98 -3.10 8.36
C ARG A 39 -1.53 -4.50 8.18
N ALA A 40 -2.68 -4.67 7.50
CA ALA A 40 -3.26 -5.98 7.25
C ALA A 40 -2.36 -6.84 6.33
N ALA A 41 -1.84 -6.26 5.24
CA ALA A 41 -0.87 -6.94 4.37
C ALA A 41 0.43 -7.27 5.10
N ALA A 42 0.87 -6.37 5.99
CA ALA A 42 2.05 -6.55 6.81
C ALA A 42 1.94 -7.74 7.77
N GLU A 43 0.80 -7.91 8.42
CA GLU A 43 0.57 -9.01 9.36
C GLU A 43 0.80 -10.36 8.68
N GLU A 44 0.27 -10.55 7.48
CA GLU A 44 0.48 -11.78 6.72
C GLU A 44 1.93 -11.95 6.26
N LEU A 45 2.52 -10.88 5.73
CA LEU A 45 3.89 -10.89 5.24
C LEU A 45 4.92 -11.17 6.35
N LEU A 46 4.70 -10.61 7.54
CA LEU A 46 5.58 -10.82 8.69
C LEU A 46 5.51 -12.23 9.27
N ASN A 47 4.38 -12.92 9.11
CA ASN A 47 4.20 -14.30 9.54
C ASN A 47 4.85 -15.32 8.59
N ARG A 48 5.39 -14.90 7.45
CA ARG A 48 6.12 -15.78 6.54
C ARG A 48 7.51 -16.12 7.08
N GLU A 49 8.02 -17.30 6.72
CA GLU A 49 9.33 -17.82 7.16
C GLU A 49 10.49 -17.19 6.38
N GLU A 50 10.22 -16.63 5.18
CA GLU A 50 11.24 -16.03 4.35
C GLU A 50 11.92 -14.86 5.06
N GLU A 51 13.24 -14.81 5.04
CA GLU A 51 14.01 -13.73 5.66
C GLU A 51 13.77 -12.39 4.97
N LYS A 52 13.63 -12.44 3.65
CA LYS A 52 13.55 -11.24 2.80
C LYS A 52 12.12 -11.01 2.33
N LYS A 53 11.58 -9.89 2.75
CA LYS A 53 10.19 -9.53 2.53
C LYS A 53 10.10 -8.19 1.81
N ILE A 54 9.30 -8.15 0.76
CA ILE A 54 9.10 -6.94 -0.05
C ILE A 54 7.60 -6.68 -0.16
N LEU A 55 7.18 -5.46 0.12
CA LEU A 55 5.83 -4.96 -0.11
C LEU A 55 5.85 -3.88 -1.18
N ILE A 56 5.08 -4.06 -2.24
CA ILE A 56 4.89 -3.07 -3.29
C ILE A 56 3.46 -2.56 -3.22
N LEU A 57 3.33 -1.26 -3.07
CA LEU A 57 2.06 -0.56 -2.95
C LEU A 57 1.81 0.25 -4.21
N LEU A 58 0.76 -0.06 -4.95
CA LEU A 58 0.31 0.74 -6.08
C LEU A 58 -0.85 1.63 -5.64
N SER A 59 -0.69 2.94 -5.80
CA SER A 59 -1.68 3.96 -5.44
C SER A 59 -1.99 4.85 -6.63
N ASP A 60 -3.24 5.28 -6.75
CA ASP A 60 -3.72 6.26 -7.72
C ASP A 60 -4.15 7.59 -7.08
N GLY A 61 -4.09 7.69 -5.75
CA GLY A 61 -4.47 8.90 -5.03
C GLY A 61 -4.18 8.84 -3.53
N LYS A 62 -4.50 9.95 -2.86
CA LYS A 62 -4.35 10.07 -1.41
C LYS A 62 -5.27 9.11 -0.65
N PRO A 63 -4.84 8.61 0.52
CA PRO A 63 -5.72 7.87 1.40
C PRO A 63 -6.90 8.76 1.85
N TYR A 64 -8.11 8.26 1.60
CA TYR A 64 -9.33 9.03 1.83
C TYR A 64 -10.51 8.14 2.21
N ASP A 65 -11.14 8.41 3.36
CA ASP A 65 -12.40 7.80 3.74
C ASP A 65 -13.24 8.81 4.54
N VAL A 66 -14.42 9.14 4.02
CA VAL A 66 -15.37 10.06 4.66
C VAL A 66 -15.97 9.51 5.95
N VAL A 67 -15.87 8.20 6.17
CA VAL A 67 -16.40 7.60 7.39
C VAL A 67 -15.56 8.02 8.58
N VAL A 68 -16.23 8.61 9.56
CA VAL A 68 -15.60 9.08 10.79
C VAL A 68 -14.94 7.91 11.52
N ASN A 69 -13.64 8.05 11.76
CA ASN A 69 -12.90 7.10 12.56
C ASN A 69 -13.23 7.31 14.04
N ARG A 70 -13.70 6.24 14.69
CA ARG A 70 -14.11 6.26 16.10
C ARG A 70 -15.19 7.32 16.41
N PRO A 71 -16.46 7.11 16.00
CA PRO A 71 -17.54 8.07 16.18
C PRO A 71 -17.78 8.47 17.66
N ASN A 72 -17.37 7.61 18.60
CA ASN A 72 -17.46 7.89 20.05
C ASN A 72 -16.19 8.51 20.63
N ALA A 73 -15.21 8.87 19.81
CA ALA A 73 -14.03 9.57 20.28
C ALA A 73 -14.36 11.03 20.60
N ARG A 74 -13.58 11.63 21.49
CA ARG A 74 -13.74 13.05 21.91
C ARG A 74 -13.67 14.03 20.72
N ASN A 75 -12.91 13.69 19.66
CA ASN A 75 -12.80 14.45 18.43
C ASN A 75 -12.86 13.48 17.22
N PRO A 76 -14.06 13.08 16.80
CA PRO A 76 -14.20 12.22 15.63
C PRO A 76 -13.74 12.97 14.37
N ARG A 77 -12.91 12.31 13.55
CA ARG A 77 -12.37 12.88 12.31
C ARG A 77 -12.54 11.89 11.15
N PRO A 78 -12.85 12.38 9.93
CA PRO A 78 -12.75 11.57 8.75
C PRO A 78 -11.29 11.15 8.53
N TYR A 79 -11.09 10.06 7.79
CA TYR A 79 -9.76 9.57 7.41
C TYR A 79 -9.31 10.28 6.14
N GLU A 80 -8.76 11.49 6.28
CA GLU A 80 -8.37 12.34 5.16
C GLU A 80 -7.21 13.28 5.48
N GLY A 81 -6.69 13.93 4.45
CA GLY A 81 -5.68 14.99 4.55
C GLY A 81 -4.43 14.55 5.32
N THR A 82 -3.87 15.46 6.11
CA THR A 82 -2.63 15.22 6.87
C THR A 82 -2.74 14.03 7.83
N TYR A 83 -3.92 13.78 8.38
CA TYR A 83 -4.14 12.65 9.29
C TYR A 83 -3.95 11.31 8.56
N ALA A 84 -4.61 11.11 7.42
CA ALA A 84 -4.53 9.88 6.65
C ALA A 84 -3.12 9.66 6.07
N ILE A 85 -2.49 10.72 5.54
CA ILE A 85 -1.10 10.70 5.05
C ILE A 85 -0.13 10.29 6.17
N ARG A 86 -0.29 10.87 7.35
CA ARG A 86 0.57 10.55 8.51
C ARG A 86 0.36 9.12 8.99
N ASP A 87 -0.87 8.64 9.04
CA ASP A 87 -1.21 7.27 9.45
C ASP A 87 -0.60 6.25 8.50
N THR A 88 -0.78 6.43 7.19
CA THR A 88 -0.20 5.56 6.16
C THR A 88 1.32 5.61 6.20
N GLY A 89 1.93 6.79 6.26
CA GLY A 89 3.38 6.92 6.38
C GLY A 89 3.94 6.31 7.65
N THR A 90 3.18 6.30 8.75
CA THR A 90 3.57 5.61 9.98
C THR A 90 3.55 4.10 9.81
N ALA A 91 2.53 3.56 9.13
CA ALA A 91 2.45 2.14 8.81
C ALA A 91 3.63 1.68 7.92
N VAL A 92 3.96 2.46 6.89
CA VAL A 92 5.11 2.18 6.00
C VAL A 92 6.43 2.19 6.77
N ARG A 93 6.68 3.21 7.60
CA ARG A 93 7.91 3.28 8.42
C ARG A 93 8.01 2.13 9.42
N TRP A 94 6.89 1.80 10.07
CA TRP A 94 6.84 0.66 10.98
C TRP A 94 7.25 -0.64 10.27
N LEU A 95 6.71 -0.88 9.06
CA LEU A 95 7.04 -2.07 8.30
C LEU A 95 8.52 -2.14 7.92
N ARG A 96 9.10 -1.01 7.49
CA ARG A 96 10.54 -0.91 7.20
C ARG A 96 11.40 -1.19 8.43
N ASN A 97 10.98 -0.71 9.60
CA ASN A 97 11.67 -1.01 10.86
C ASN A 97 11.60 -2.48 11.25
N MET A 98 10.62 -3.22 10.71
CA MET A 98 10.52 -4.69 10.86
C MET A 98 11.33 -5.45 9.78
N GLY A 99 12.14 -4.76 8.99
CA GLY A 99 13.01 -5.37 7.98
C GLY A 99 12.34 -5.64 6.63
N VAL A 100 11.14 -5.10 6.38
CA VAL A 100 10.45 -5.25 5.10
C VAL A 100 10.85 -4.12 4.16
N ALA A 101 11.30 -4.44 2.94
CA ALA A 101 11.48 -3.46 1.89
C ALA A 101 10.12 -2.99 1.34
N VAL A 102 9.87 -1.68 1.35
CA VAL A 102 8.58 -1.12 0.92
C VAL A 102 8.78 -0.12 -0.20
N LEU A 103 8.23 -0.41 -1.37
CA LEU A 103 8.16 0.48 -2.53
C LEU A 103 6.75 1.04 -2.70
N GLY A 104 6.61 2.36 -2.75
CA GLY A 104 5.40 3.03 -3.21
C GLY A 104 5.48 3.32 -4.71
N VAL A 105 4.50 2.88 -5.47
CA VAL A 105 4.36 3.22 -6.89
C VAL A 105 3.07 4.01 -7.06
N PHE A 106 3.20 5.25 -7.51
CA PHE A 106 2.09 6.15 -7.68
C PHE A 106 1.78 6.38 -9.17
N ALA A 107 0.52 6.17 -9.54
CA ALA A 107 0.01 6.31 -10.90
C ALA A 107 -1.15 7.33 -11.01
N GLY A 108 -1.23 8.27 -10.09
CA GLY A 108 -2.28 9.29 -10.01
C GLY A 108 -1.86 10.66 -10.52
N GLU A 109 -2.58 11.69 -10.11
CA GLU A 109 -2.36 13.06 -10.55
C GLU A 109 -1.15 13.72 -9.88
N GLU A 110 -0.38 14.52 -10.64
CA GLU A 110 0.83 15.21 -10.14
C GLU A 110 0.58 16.06 -8.88
N ARG A 111 -0.61 16.63 -8.74
CA ARG A 111 -0.97 17.43 -7.55
C ARG A 111 -0.94 16.65 -6.23
N GLU A 112 -0.93 15.32 -6.29
CA GLU A 112 -0.92 14.44 -5.13
C GLU A 112 0.47 13.88 -4.80
N LEU A 113 1.47 14.11 -5.66
CA LEU A 113 2.84 13.62 -5.49
C LEU A 113 3.46 13.95 -4.14
N GLU A 114 3.22 15.16 -3.62
CA GLU A 114 3.78 15.57 -2.33
C GLU A 114 3.20 14.77 -1.16
N ALA A 115 1.95 14.32 -1.26
CA ALA A 115 1.36 13.44 -0.25
C ALA A 115 2.01 12.06 -0.28
N GLU A 116 2.17 11.49 -1.47
CA GLU A 116 2.78 10.18 -1.68
C GLU A 116 4.27 10.16 -1.27
N LYS A 117 5.03 11.19 -1.60
CA LYS A 117 6.40 11.36 -1.12
C LYS A 117 6.51 11.39 0.42
N LYS A 118 5.54 12.02 1.09
CA LYS A 118 5.48 12.03 2.57
C LYS A 118 5.19 10.65 3.15
N ILE A 119 4.43 9.83 2.45
CA ILE A 119 4.10 8.45 2.84
C ILE A 119 5.33 7.56 2.66
N PHE A 120 5.92 7.53 1.46
CA PHE A 120 6.91 6.54 1.06
C PHE A 120 8.37 7.00 1.19
N GLY A 121 8.62 8.31 1.21
CA GLY A 121 9.98 8.85 1.30
C GLY A 121 10.81 8.51 0.07
N LYS A 122 12.04 7.98 0.28
CA LYS A 122 13.01 7.69 -0.79
C LYS A 122 12.63 6.51 -1.70
N ASP A 123 11.89 5.53 -1.18
CA ASP A 123 11.47 4.36 -1.94
C ASP A 123 10.08 4.60 -2.54
N PHE A 124 10.05 5.55 -3.46
CA PHE A 124 8.87 6.04 -4.14
C PHE A 124 9.14 6.19 -5.64
N ALA A 125 8.22 5.73 -6.46
CA ALA A 125 8.25 5.91 -7.90
C ALA A 125 6.94 6.51 -8.41
N TYR A 126 7.05 7.56 -9.22
CA TYR A 126 5.91 8.10 -9.96
C TYR A 126 5.93 7.57 -11.39
N ILE A 127 4.82 6.99 -11.81
CA ILE A 127 4.63 6.50 -13.18
C ILE A 127 3.46 7.27 -13.84
N ARG A 128 3.74 7.95 -14.94
CA ARG A 128 2.71 8.62 -15.74
C ARG A 128 1.91 7.66 -16.61
N GLN A 129 2.52 6.54 -16.94
CA GLN A 129 1.91 5.50 -17.76
C GLN A 129 2.04 4.17 -17.05
N ILE A 130 0.92 3.48 -16.88
CA ILE A 130 0.87 2.20 -16.17
C ILE A 130 1.74 1.13 -16.85
N SER A 131 2.00 1.24 -18.16
CA SER A 131 2.93 0.38 -18.89
C SER A 131 4.35 0.38 -18.34
N ASN A 132 4.75 1.43 -17.61
CA ASN A 132 6.06 1.52 -16.98
C ASN A 132 6.14 0.79 -15.63
N PHE A 133 5.01 0.30 -15.11
CA PHE A 133 4.93 -0.33 -13.80
C PHE A 133 5.90 -1.52 -13.66
N SER A 134 5.87 -2.46 -14.61
CA SER A 134 6.72 -3.65 -14.57
C SER A 134 8.21 -3.32 -14.60
N ALA A 135 8.62 -2.32 -15.39
CA ALA A 135 10.01 -1.89 -15.45
C ALA A 135 10.49 -1.21 -14.17
N VAL A 136 9.62 -0.41 -13.53
CA VAL A 136 9.92 0.24 -12.25
C VAL A 136 10.05 -0.79 -11.13
N VAL A 137 9.09 -1.69 -11.03
CA VAL A 137 9.10 -2.77 -10.02
C VAL A 137 10.28 -3.70 -10.25
N GLY A 138 10.56 -4.09 -11.49
CA GLY A 138 11.69 -4.96 -11.83
C GLY A 138 13.03 -4.37 -11.36
N ARG A 139 13.27 -3.08 -11.64
CA ARG A 139 14.51 -2.41 -11.16
C ARG A 139 14.61 -2.36 -9.65
N TYR A 140 13.50 -2.12 -8.96
CA TYR A 140 13.49 -2.13 -7.50
C TYR A 140 13.81 -3.51 -6.93
N LEU A 141 13.19 -4.56 -7.48
CA LEU A 141 13.45 -5.94 -7.08
C LEU A 141 14.89 -6.34 -7.31
N MET A 142 15.46 -6.02 -8.48
CA MET A 142 16.88 -6.29 -8.77
C MET A 142 17.80 -5.61 -7.76
N LYS A 143 17.56 -4.35 -7.45
CA LYS A 143 18.33 -3.63 -6.43
C LYS A 143 18.24 -4.31 -5.06
N GLN A 144 17.04 -4.73 -4.64
CA GLN A 144 16.88 -5.42 -3.37
C GLN A 144 17.62 -6.77 -3.35
N LEU A 145 17.74 -7.46 -4.49
CA LEU A 145 18.49 -8.70 -4.60
C LEU A 145 19.99 -8.47 -4.55
N GLU A 146 20.50 -7.42 -5.19
CA GLU A 146 21.92 -7.05 -5.17
C GLU A 146 22.42 -6.61 -3.80
N ASP A 147 21.58 -5.91 -3.01
CA ASP A 147 21.91 -5.50 -1.63
C ASP A 147 21.97 -6.70 -0.64
N TRP A 148 21.79 -7.95 -1.14
CA TRP A 148 21.67 -9.16 -0.32
C TRP A 148 22.86 -10.13 -0.45
N ASP A 149 23.77 -9.85 -1.38
CA ASP A 149 25.06 -10.54 -1.51
C ASP A 149 26.15 -9.82 -0.70
#